data_50bcb0e248c2cc5c615cc53d6eba819a
#
_entry.id   50bcb0e248c2cc5c615cc53d6eba819a
#
_cell.length_a   1.000
_cell.length_b   1.000
_cell.length_c   1.000
_cell.angle_alpha   90.00
_cell.angle_beta   90.00
_cell.angle_gamma   90.00
#
_symmetry.space_group_name_H-M   'P 1'
#
loop_
_entity.id
_entity.type
_entity.pdbx_description
1 polymer ?
#
loop_
_entity_poly.entity_id
_entity_poly.type
_entity_poly.pdbx_seq_one_letter_code
_entity_poly.pdbx_strand_id
1 'polypeptide(L)'
;MSDIELGPGKRARAAYSFDEIAIVPSRRTRDLEEVSISWQIDAYKFELPFISAPMDSVVSPETAIAIGAAGGLGVLNLEGIWTRYEDAQKQLSDMAKLPEDKAIKAMQEIYSAPIQPTLIKERIAQIRAAGVTVAGALSPQRTAEFHKAVIDAGVDIFVIRGTTVSAEHVSEKTAPLNLKKFIYELDVPVIVGGCATAQGALHLMRSGAAGVLVGFGGGSAHTTKTVLGISVPMASAVAEVASARRDYLDESGGRYVHVIADGSVGSSGEIAKAVACGADAVMMGSPLAKASEAPGKGWHWGLEAHHGQLPRGNRVQVGTVGTLNEVLTGPSHTSDGSMNLFGALRKSMATCGYSDLKEFQRVEVVIQP
;
A
#
# COMPACT_ATOMS: atom_id res chain seq x y z
N MET A 1 -20.73 9.64 14.10
CA MET A 1 -20.18 8.85 15.25
C MET A 1 -20.31 9.71 16.49
N SER A 2 -20.78 9.15 17.62
CA SER A 2 -20.90 9.89 18.87
C SER A 2 -19.49 10.14 19.45
N ASP A 3 -19.21 11.39 19.78
CA ASP A 3 -17.97 11.74 20.51
C ASP A 3 -18.04 11.18 21.92
N ILE A 4 -16.98 10.55 22.35
CA ILE A 4 -16.79 10.01 23.70
C ILE A 4 -15.90 11.00 24.47
N GLU A 5 -16.32 11.43 25.64
CA GLU A 5 -15.51 12.29 26.50
C GLU A 5 -14.48 11.45 27.26
N LEU A 6 -13.19 11.74 27.04
CA LEU A 6 -12.06 11.10 27.72
C LEU A 6 -11.73 11.79 29.05
N GLY A 7 -12.17 13.01 29.23
CA GLY A 7 -11.97 13.86 30.39
C GLY A 7 -12.37 15.29 30.08
N PRO A 8 -12.41 16.21 31.06
CA PRO A 8 -12.89 17.57 30.88
C PRO A 8 -12.23 18.29 29.69
N GLY A 9 -13.04 18.60 28.66
CA GLY A 9 -12.58 19.30 27.46
C GLY A 9 -11.80 18.46 26.44
N LYS A 10 -11.68 17.14 26.64
CA LYS A 10 -11.05 16.23 25.68
C LYS A 10 -12.03 15.18 25.19
N ARG A 11 -12.33 15.21 23.91
CA ARG A 11 -13.21 14.24 23.25
C ARG A 11 -12.45 13.36 22.27
N ALA A 12 -12.94 12.14 22.08
CA ALA A 12 -12.50 11.20 21.06
C ALA A 12 -13.70 10.57 20.37
N ARG A 13 -13.52 10.11 19.14
CA ARG A 13 -14.53 9.34 18.43
C ARG A 13 -14.17 7.85 18.49
N ALA A 14 -15.15 6.97 18.52
CA ALA A 14 -14.95 5.55 18.37
C ALA A 14 -14.45 5.24 16.96
N ALA A 15 -13.49 4.33 16.83
CA ALA A 15 -12.99 3.84 15.57
C ALA A 15 -12.67 2.34 15.70
N TYR A 16 -12.86 1.59 14.61
CA TYR A 16 -12.82 0.13 14.60
C TYR A 16 -11.75 -0.38 13.64
N SER A 17 -11.01 -1.39 14.08
CA SER A 17 -10.09 -2.18 13.25
C SER A 17 -10.86 -3.25 12.46
N PHE A 18 -10.18 -3.93 11.54
CA PHE A 18 -10.82 -5.06 10.84
C PHE A 18 -11.15 -6.22 11.77
N ASP A 19 -10.46 -6.38 12.90
CA ASP A 19 -10.75 -7.45 13.87
C ASP A 19 -12.07 -7.23 14.62
N GLU A 20 -12.49 -5.96 14.73
CA GLU A 20 -13.70 -5.56 15.44
C GLU A 20 -14.96 -5.53 14.56
N ILE A 21 -14.85 -5.93 13.30
CA ILE A 21 -15.98 -6.02 12.39
C ILE A 21 -16.09 -7.40 11.76
N ALA A 22 -17.29 -7.77 11.32
CA ALA A 22 -17.55 -8.96 10.53
C ALA A 22 -18.46 -8.65 9.34
N ILE A 23 -18.27 -9.38 8.23
CA ILE A 23 -19.11 -9.32 7.05
C ILE A 23 -20.32 -10.23 7.27
N VAL A 24 -21.51 -9.74 6.95
CA VAL A 24 -22.76 -10.47 7.13
C VAL A 24 -23.24 -10.98 5.77
N PRO A 25 -23.32 -12.31 5.57
CA PRO A 25 -23.93 -12.89 4.37
C PRO A 25 -25.43 -12.55 4.31
N SER A 26 -25.90 -12.20 3.11
CA SER A 26 -27.32 -11.94 2.85
C SER A 26 -28.04 -13.23 2.43
N ARG A 27 -29.25 -13.10 1.91
CA ARG A 27 -30.10 -14.20 1.43
C ARG A 27 -29.63 -14.85 0.12
N ARG A 28 -28.64 -14.27 -0.58
CA ARG A 28 -28.16 -14.70 -1.89
C ARG A 28 -26.76 -15.25 -1.77
N THR A 29 -26.46 -16.28 -2.53
CA THR A 29 -25.12 -16.78 -2.83
C THR A 29 -24.90 -16.75 -4.33
N ARG A 30 -23.67 -16.92 -4.78
CA ARG A 30 -23.30 -16.94 -6.20
C ARG A 30 -22.25 -18.02 -6.46
N ASP A 31 -22.18 -18.51 -7.67
CA ASP A 31 -21.11 -19.40 -8.09
C ASP A 31 -19.80 -18.64 -8.19
N LEU A 32 -18.69 -19.29 -7.85
CA LEU A 32 -17.36 -18.67 -7.74
C LEU A 32 -16.88 -18.11 -9.08
N GLU A 33 -17.21 -18.80 -10.16
CA GLU A 33 -16.85 -18.46 -11.56
C GLU A 33 -17.54 -17.20 -12.06
N GLU A 34 -18.65 -16.79 -11.44
CA GLU A 34 -19.39 -15.57 -11.78
C GLU A 34 -18.87 -14.33 -11.04
N VAL A 35 -17.83 -14.47 -10.20
CA VAL A 35 -17.30 -13.37 -9.39
C VAL A 35 -16.03 -12.80 -10.02
N SER A 36 -16.07 -11.51 -10.37
CA SER A 36 -14.91 -10.74 -10.79
C SER A 36 -14.32 -9.97 -9.62
N ILE A 37 -13.01 -10.07 -9.44
CA ILE A 37 -12.25 -9.26 -8.49
C ILE A 37 -11.29 -8.29 -9.20
N SER A 38 -11.41 -8.15 -10.51
CA SER A 38 -10.59 -7.20 -11.27
C SER A 38 -10.90 -5.76 -10.87
N TRP A 39 -9.88 -4.91 -10.98
CA TRP A 39 -10.01 -3.48 -10.75
C TRP A 39 -9.28 -2.68 -11.83
N GLN A 40 -9.56 -1.40 -11.91
CA GLN A 40 -8.96 -0.53 -12.90
C GLN A 40 -8.65 0.82 -12.25
N ILE A 41 -7.47 1.36 -12.53
CA ILE A 41 -7.12 2.74 -12.21
C ILE A 41 -6.68 3.45 -13.48
N ASP A 42 -7.38 4.51 -13.85
CA ASP A 42 -7.23 5.18 -15.13
C ASP A 42 -7.35 4.18 -16.31
N ALA A 43 -6.38 4.11 -17.21
CA ALA A 43 -6.33 3.18 -18.33
C ALA A 43 -5.83 1.77 -17.96
N TYR A 44 -5.30 1.57 -16.75
CA TYR A 44 -4.63 0.33 -16.34
C TYR A 44 -5.59 -0.62 -15.65
N LYS A 45 -5.68 -1.85 -16.15
CA LYS A 45 -6.52 -2.94 -15.63
C LYS A 45 -5.67 -3.99 -14.95
N PHE A 46 -6.17 -4.52 -13.84
CA PHE A 46 -5.52 -5.55 -13.03
C PHE A 46 -6.53 -6.65 -12.70
N GLU A 47 -6.10 -7.91 -12.81
CA GLU A 47 -6.93 -9.07 -12.48
C GLU A 47 -7.11 -9.24 -10.96
N LEU A 48 -6.14 -8.76 -10.17
CA LEU A 48 -6.16 -8.81 -8.73
C LEU A 48 -6.15 -7.40 -8.14
N PRO A 49 -7.00 -7.09 -7.14
CA PRO A 49 -7.15 -5.75 -6.59
C PRO A 49 -6.07 -5.43 -5.54
N PHE A 50 -4.80 -5.46 -5.96
CA PHE A 50 -3.70 -5.10 -5.06
C PHE A 50 -2.55 -4.41 -5.75
N ILE A 51 -1.83 -3.64 -4.93
CA ILE A 51 -0.52 -3.10 -5.23
C ILE A 51 0.47 -3.56 -4.17
N SER A 52 1.72 -3.74 -4.53
CA SER A 52 2.76 -4.03 -3.54
C SER A 52 3.16 -2.77 -2.77
N ALA A 53 3.44 -2.91 -1.49
CA ALA A 53 4.10 -1.85 -0.74
C ALA A 53 5.54 -1.67 -1.26
N PRO A 54 5.97 -0.43 -1.56
CA PRO A 54 7.30 -0.14 -2.12
C PRO A 54 8.39 -0.27 -1.05
N MET A 55 8.71 -1.50 -0.69
CA MET A 55 9.65 -1.84 0.37
C MET A 55 10.70 -2.80 -0.19
N ASP A 56 11.98 -2.55 0.04
CA ASP A 56 13.07 -3.30 -0.56
C ASP A 56 13.10 -4.79 -0.15
N SER A 57 12.51 -5.13 0.99
CA SER A 57 12.30 -6.51 1.41
C SER A 57 11.17 -7.23 0.67
N VAL A 58 10.32 -6.49 -0.03
CA VAL A 58 9.11 -6.99 -0.72
C VAL A 58 9.28 -6.96 -2.23
N VAL A 59 9.82 -5.86 -2.76
CA VAL A 59 9.85 -5.60 -4.20
C VAL A 59 11.28 -5.36 -4.70
N SER A 60 11.70 -6.21 -5.62
CA SER A 60 12.80 -6.01 -6.55
C SER A 60 12.22 -5.77 -7.96
N PRO A 61 13.03 -5.40 -8.95
CA PRO A 61 12.57 -5.40 -10.34
C PRO A 61 11.97 -6.75 -10.76
N GLU A 62 12.58 -7.87 -10.36
CA GLU A 62 12.11 -9.22 -10.69
C GLU A 62 10.77 -9.54 -10.00
N THR A 63 10.63 -9.19 -8.72
CA THR A 63 9.34 -9.41 -8.01
C THR A 63 8.26 -8.45 -8.49
N ALA A 64 8.59 -7.22 -8.91
CA ALA A 64 7.64 -6.32 -9.57
C ALA A 64 7.08 -6.93 -10.87
N ILE A 65 7.96 -7.55 -11.67
CA ILE A 65 7.58 -8.29 -12.88
C ILE A 65 6.68 -9.48 -12.53
N ALA A 66 7.05 -10.27 -11.53
CA ALA A 66 6.26 -11.43 -11.10
C ALA A 66 4.87 -11.02 -10.58
N ILE A 67 4.78 -9.94 -9.81
CA ILE A 67 3.52 -9.36 -9.34
C ILE A 67 2.66 -8.90 -10.51
N GLY A 68 3.24 -8.20 -11.49
CA GLY A 68 2.55 -7.77 -12.71
C GLY A 68 2.02 -8.95 -13.53
N ALA A 69 2.83 -9.99 -13.72
CA ALA A 69 2.45 -11.22 -14.39
C ALA A 69 1.34 -11.99 -13.65
N ALA A 70 1.28 -11.88 -12.33
CA ALA A 70 0.21 -12.45 -11.50
C ALA A 70 -1.09 -11.60 -11.52
N GLY A 71 -1.11 -10.46 -12.20
CA GLY A 71 -2.29 -9.61 -12.35
C GLY A 71 -2.45 -8.51 -11.30
N GLY A 72 -1.41 -8.22 -10.50
CA GLY A 72 -1.35 -7.09 -9.57
C GLY A 72 -0.44 -5.97 -10.05
N LEU A 73 -0.19 -4.96 -9.22
CA LEU A 73 0.73 -3.86 -9.52
C LEU A 73 1.96 -3.91 -8.62
N GLY A 74 3.12 -4.20 -9.20
CA GLY A 74 4.41 -4.10 -8.51
C GLY A 74 4.89 -2.65 -8.45
N VAL A 75 5.09 -2.11 -7.25
CA VAL A 75 5.58 -0.74 -7.04
C VAL A 75 7.00 -0.78 -6.51
N LEU A 76 7.97 -0.32 -7.30
CA LEU A 76 9.38 -0.28 -6.91
C LEU A 76 9.65 0.92 -6.00
N ASN A 77 10.41 0.71 -4.92
CA ASN A 77 10.95 1.78 -4.08
C ASN A 77 12.11 2.48 -4.81
N LEU A 78 11.88 3.69 -5.33
CA LEU A 78 12.88 4.46 -6.04
C LEU A 78 13.84 5.25 -5.13
N GLU A 79 13.67 5.15 -3.81
CA GLU A 79 14.59 5.65 -2.79
C GLU A 79 15.35 4.51 -2.08
N GLY A 80 15.12 3.29 -2.52
CA GLY A 80 15.60 2.08 -1.89
C GLY A 80 16.99 1.65 -2.33
N ILE A 81 17.35 0.44 -1.96
CA ILE A 81 18.64 -0.18 -2.27
C ILE A 81 18.81 -0.37 -3.78
N TRP A 82 17.72 -0.66 -4.49
CA TRP A 82 17.71 -0.93 -5.94
C TRP A 82 18.18 0.26 -6.79
N THR A 83 18.04 1.47 -6.27
CA THR A 83 18.43 2.70 -6.95
C THR A 83 19.68 3.35 -6.36
N ARG A 84 20.32 2.71 -5.36
CA ARG A 84 21.55 3.17 -4.73
C ARG A 84 22.77 2.33 -5.11
N TYR A 85 22.55 1.03 -5.40
CA TYR A 85 23.61 0.06 -5.67
C TYR A 85 23.32 -0.74 -6.96
N GLU A 86 24.33 -0.93 -7.76
CA GLU A 86 24.27 -1.86 -8.90
C GLU A 86 24.05 -3.30 -8.41
N ASP A 87 24.75 -3.69 -7.34
CA ASP A 87 24.72 -4.99 -6.69
C ASP A 87 23.69 -5.06 -5.51
N ALA A 88 22.53 -4.43 -5.67
CA ALA A 88 21.49 -4.32 -4.65
C ALA A 88 21.14 -5.67 -3.99
N GLN A 89 21.08 -6.76 -4.76
CA GLN A 89 20.81 -8.10 -4.24
C GLN A 89 21.86 -8.58 -3.24
N LYS A 90 23.12 -8.22 -3.44
CA LYS A 90 24.20 -8.53 -2.51
C LYS A 90 24.03 -7.77 -1.20
N GLN A 91 23.73 -6.46 -1.28
CA GLN A 91 23.45 -5.62 -0.10
C GLN A 91 22.31 -6.19 0.75
N LEU A 92 21.22 -6.63 0.10
CA LEU A 92 20.09 -7.29 0.77
C LEU A 92 20.50 -8.61 1.44
N SER A 93 21.26 -9.44 0.72
CA SER A 93 21.73 -10.74 1.25
C SER A 93 22.66 -10.57 2.45
N ASP A 94 23.54 -9.59 2.42
CA ASP A 94 24.45 -9.29 3.51
C ASP A 94 23.68 -8.75 4.72
N MET A 95 22.71 -7.86 4.50
CA MET A 95 21.84 -7.34 5.55
C MET A 95 20.97 -8.43 6.20
N ALA A 96 20.49 -9.41 5.44
CA ALA A 96 19.70 -10.52 5.97
C ALA A 96 20.48 -11.40 6.97
N LYS A 97 21.80 -11.47 6.83
CA LYS A 97 22.70 -12.28 7.69
C LYS A 97 23.15 -11.57 8.97
N LEU A 98 22.89 -10.26 9.09
CA LEU A 98 23.35 -9.49 10.24
C LEU A 98 22.62 -9.91 11.52
N PRO A 99 23.31 -9.95 12.66
CA PRO A 99 22.70 -10.04 13.96
C PRO A 99 21.72 -8.87 14.20
N GLU A 100 20.69 -9.09 14.99
CA GLU A 100 19.63 -8.10 15.21
C GLU A 100 20.16 -6.79 15.81
N ASP A 101 21.09 -6.88 16.76
CA ASP A 101 21.75 -5.74 17.41
C ASP A 101 22.56 -4.86 16.45
N LYS A 102 23.00 -5.38 15.29
CA LYS A 102 23.79 -4.67 14.28
C LYS A 102 22.94 -4.21 13.08
N ALA A 103 21.75 -4.75 12.92
CA ALA A 103 20.94 -4.55 11.72
C ALA A 103 20.55 -3.08 11.51
N ILE A 104 20.12 -2.36 12.54
CA ILE A 104 19.68 -0.96 12.44
C ILE A 104 20.82 -0.07 11.92
N LYS A 105 22.01 -0.17 12.52
CA LYS A 105 23.15 0.64 12.14
C LYS A 105 23.59 0.35 10.70
N ALA A 106 23.67 -0.91 10.31
CA ALA A 106 24.02 -1.30 8.95
C ALA A 106 22.98 -0.83 7.93
N MET A 107 21.69 -0.89 8.26
CA MET A 107 20.63 -0.34 7.41
C MET A 107 20.77 1.17 7.23
N GLN A 108 21.07 1.92 8.29
CA GLN A 108 21.32 3.36 8.21
C GLN A 108 22.53 3.66 7.28
N GLU A 109 23.59 2.89 7.38
CA GLU A 109 24.79 3.02 6.51
C GLU A 109 24.46 2.71 5.04
N ILE A 110 23.78 1.61 4.77
CA ILE A 110 23.38 1.21 3.40
C ILE A 110 22.45 2.26 2.76
N TYR A 111 21.44 2.72 3.47
CA TYR A 111 20.51 3.71 2.95
C TYR A 111 21.08 5.15 2.93
N SER A 112 22.29 5.38 3.46
CA SER A 112 22.96 6.69 3.37
C SER A 112 23.60 6.96 2.01
N ALA A 113 23.87 5.93 1.19
CA ALA A 113 24.37 6.10 -0.16
C ALA A 113 23.42 6.94 -1.02
N PRO A 114 23.93 7.73 -1.97
CA PRO A 114 23.08 8.58 -2.82
C PRO A 114 22.20 7.74 -3.75
N ILE A 115 21.00 8.24 -4.02
CA ILE A 115 20.14 7.71 -5.07
C ILE A 115 20.75 8.06 -6.42
N GLN A 116 20.82 7.09 -7.33
CA GLN A 116 21.42 7.24 -8.66
C GLN A 116 20.33 7.31 -9.74
N PRO A 117 20.15 8.44 -10.44
CA PRO A 117 19.14 8.56 -11.51
C PRO A 117 19.33 7.54 -12.65
N THR A 118 20.57 7.13 -12.90
CA THR A 118 20.87 6.07 -13.86
C THR A 118 20.25 4.73 -13.47
N LEU A 119 20.37 4.35 -12.19
CA LEU A 119 19.76 3.12 -11.69
C LEU A 119 18.23 3.21 -11.66
N ILE A 120 17.66 4.39 -11.39
CA ILE A 120 16.18 4.58 -11.55
C ILE A 120 15.77 4.18 -12.97
N LYS A 121 16.45 4.74 -13.99
CA LYS A 121 16.16 4.47 -15.39
C LYS A 121 16.36 2.99 -15.75
N GLU A 122 17.43 2.38 -15.31
CA GLU A 122 17.73 0.97 -15.58
C GLU A 122 16.69 0.03 -14.98
N ARG A 123 16.33 0.23 -13.69
CA ARG A 123 15.34 -0.62 -13.02
C ARG A 123 13.93 -0.48 -13.62
N ILE A 124 13.53 0.72 -13.96
CA ILE A 124 12.26 0.97 -14.66
C ILE A 124 12.27 0.31 -16.04
N ALA A 125 13.36 0.45 -16.81
CA ALA A 125 13.50 -0.18 -18.12
C ALA A 125 13.46 -1.71 -18.03
N GLN A 126 14.07 -2.31 -17.00
CA GLN A 126 14.02 -3.76 -16.74
C GLN A 126 12.58 -4.25 -16.56
N ILE A 127 11.79 -3.56 -15.73
CA ILE A 127 10.38 -3.91 -15.48
C ILE A 127 9.57 -3.73 -16.77
N ARG A 128 9.75 -2.61 -17.47
CA ARG A 128 9.06 -2.31 -18.73
C ARG A 128 9.32 -3.35 -19.83
N ALA A 129 10.56 -3.83 -19.94
CA ALA A 129 10.95 -4.83 -20.93
C ALA A 129 10.19 -6.17 -20.76
N ALA A 130 9.65 -6.44 -19.57
CA ALA A 130 8.81 -7.61 -19.32
C ALA A 130 7.34 -7.42 -19.73
N GLY A 131 6.94 -6.24 -20.21
CA GLY A 131 5.59 -5.96 -20.70
C GLY A 131 4.52 -5.82 -19.61
N VAL A 132 4.93 -5.59 -18.36
CA VAL A 132 4.01 -5.33 -17.23
C VAL A 132 3.90 -3.83 -16.95
N THR A 133 2.83 -3.41 -16.29
CA THR A 133 2.65 -2.02 -15.84
C THR A 133 3.74 -1.63 -14.86
N VAL A 134 4.41 -0.51 -15.12
CA VAL A 134 5.54 -0.02 -14.33
C VAL A 134 5.09 1.02 -13.32
N ALA A 135 5.29 0.76 -12.04
CA ALA A 135 5.05 1.73 -10.99
C ALA A 135 6.27 1.95 -10.12
N GLY A 136 6.50 3.20 -9.73
CA GLY A 136 7.59 3.58 -8.84
C GLY A 136 7.14 4.56 -7.77
N ALA A 137 7.74 4.45 -6.59
CA ALA A 137 7.38 5.27 -5.43
C ALA A 137 8.54 6.15 -4.97
N LEU A 138 8.22 7.41 -4.66
CA LEU A 138 9.07 8.37 -3.98
C LEU A 138 8.34 8.99 -2.79
N SER A 139 9.10 9.44 -1.79
CA SER A 139 8.57 10.33 -0.75
C SER A 139 8.29 11.73 -1.33
N PRO A 140 7.43 12.54 -0.69
CA PRO A 140 7.19 13.91 -1.13
C PRO A 140 8.48 14.73 -1.24
N GLN A 141 9.43 14.52 -0.33
CA GLN A 141 10.73 15.21 -0.30
C GLN A 141 11.61 14.86 -1.51
N ARG A 142 11.63 13.58 -1.90
CA ARG A 142 12.43 13.09 -3.03
C ARG A 142 11.75 13.28 -4.38
N THR A 143 10.43 13.41 -4.37
CA THR A 143 9.66 13.69 -5.59
C THR A 143 10.14 14.97 -6.28
N ALA A 144 10.37 16.05 -5.53
CA ALA A 144 10.88 17.31 -6.09
C ALA A 144 12.24 17.14 -6.79
N GLU A 145 13.09 16.24 -6.30
CA GLU A 145 14.44 16.01 -6.81
C GLU A 145 14.47 15.04 -8.01
N PHE A 146 13.72 13.93 -7.94
CA PHE A 146 13.89 12.81 -8.86
C PHE A 146 12.73 12.60 -9.85
N HIS A 147 11.62 13.33 -9.75
CA HIS A 147 10.44 13.07 -10.61
C HIS A 147 10.77 13.08 -12.11
N LYS A 148 11.64 13.99 -12.57
CA LYS A 148 12.03 14.02 -13.98
C LYS A 148 12.69 12.73 -14.41
N ALA A 149 13.64 12.22 -13.62
CA ALA A 149 14.31 10.96 -13.94
C ALA A 149 13.32 9.77 -13.99
N VAL A 150 12.29 9.79 -13.14
CA VAL A 150 11.24 8.76 -13.10
C VAL A 150 10.33 8.85 -14.32
N ILE A 151 9.87 10.04 -14.67
CA ILE A 151 9.01 10.26 -15.84
C ILE A 151 9.77 9.96 -17.14
N ASP A 152 11.00 10.46 -17.28
CA ASP A 152 11.84 10.22 -18.45
C ASP A 152 12.19 8.73 -18.61
N ALA A 153 12.23 7.97 -17.52
CA ALA A 153 12.40 6.52 -17.54
C ALA A 153 11.13 5.78 -18.01
N GLY A 154 9.98 6.44 -18.04
CA GLY A 154 8.74 5.91 -18.58
C GLY A 154 7.90 5.13 -17.56
N VAL A 155 7.77 5.60 -16.32
CA VAL A 155 6.81 5.05 -15.35
C VAL A 155 5.37 5.19 -15.87
N ASP A 156 4.52 4.18 -15.63
CA ASP A 156 3.12 4.22 -16.02
C ASP A 156 2.23 4.75 -14.89
N ILE A 157 2.59 4.49 -13.64
CA ILE A 157 1.88 4.96 -12.45
C ILE A 157 2.92 5.50 -11.46
N PHE A 158 2.74 6.73 -11.02
CA PHE A 158 3.62 7.36 -10.03
C PHE A 158 3.00 7.27 -8.64
N VAL A 159 3.77 6.84 -7.63
CA VAL A 159 3.31 6.73 -6.25
C VAL A 159 4.07 7.72 -5.37
N ILE A 160 3.36 8.60 -4.70
CA ILE A 160 3.92 9.50 -3.68
C ILE A 160 3.51 8.98 -2.31
N ARG A 161 4.47 8.43 -1.57
CA ARG A 161 4.21 7.75 -0.32
C ARG A 161 5.07 8.27 0.84
N GLY A 162 4.43 8.50 1.96
CA GLY A 162 5.05 8.82 3.25
C GLY A 162 4.20 8.29 4.41
N THR A 163 4.67 8.45 5.64
CA THR A 163 3.86 8.13 6.83
C THR A 163 2.55 8.91 6.79
N THR A 164 2.64 10.20 6.48
CA THR A 164 1.50 11.08 6.17
C THR A 164 1.90 11.95 4.99
N VAL A 165 1.05 12.01 3.99
CA VAL A 165 1.18 12.99 2.90
C VAL A 165 0.05 13.99 3.05
N SER A 166 0.42 15.26 3.23
CA SER A 166 -0.51 16.37 3.32
C SER A 166 -0.46 17.22 2.05
N ALA A 167 -1.58 17.82 1.68
CA ALA A 167 -1.63 18.81 0.61
C ALA A 167 -0.96 20.14 1.03
N GLU A 168 -0.79 20.36 2.33
CA GLU A 168 -0.20 21.57 2.92
C GLU A 168 0.95 21.17 3.85
N HIS A 169 2.17 21.19 3.33
CA HIS A 169 3.38 20.99 4.13
C HIS A 169 4.00 22.36 4.44
N VAL A 170 4.26 22.61 5.73
CA VAL A 170 4.91 23.85 6.17
C VAL A 170 6.39 23.59 6.43
N SER A 171 7.27 24.33 5.77
CA SER A 171 8.71 24.28 5.97
C SER A 171 9.33 25.66 5.82
N GLU A 172 10.22 26.02 6.73
CA GLU A 172 11.01 27.26 6.63
C GLU A 172 12.30 27.08 5.79
N LYS A 173 12.73 25.82 5.59
CA LYS A 173 14.01 25.50 4.97
C LYS A 173 13.91 25.19 3.47
N THR A 174 12.81 24.62 3.04
CA THR A 174 12.61 24.19 1.65
C THR A 174 11.21 24.53 1.19
N ALA A 175 11.07 24.96 -0.06
CA ALA A 175 9.73 25.12 -0.64
C ALA A 175 9.04 23.76 -0.69
N PRO A 176 7.86 23.59 -0.07
CA PRO A 176 7.15 22.33 -0.10
C PRO A 176 6.69 21.99 -1.52
N LEU A 177 6.58 20.69 -1.82
CA LEU A 177 6.01 20.23 -3.07
C LEU A 177 4.57 20.71 -3.19
N ASN A 178 4.27 21.54 -4.19
CA ASN A 178 2.89 21.86 -4.52
C ASN A 178 2.27 20.66 -5.26
N LEU A 179 1.63 19.79 -4.49
CA LEU A 179 1.12 18.52 -4.96
C LEU A 179 0.11 18.68 -6.11
N LYS A 180 -0.78 19.69 -6.02
CA LYS A 180 -1.78 19.96 -7.06
C LYS A 180 -1.14 20.37 -8.38
N LYS A 181 -0.19 21.31 -8.34
CA LYS A 181 0.54 21.76 -9.53
C LYS A 181 1.34 20.60 -10.12
N PHE A 182 2.03 19.84 -9.26
CA PHE A 182 2.83 18.71 -9.66
C PHE A 182 1.99 17.63 -10.39
N ILE A 183 0.88 17.20 -9.80
CA ILE A 183 0.01 16.17 -10.42
C ILE A 183 -0.59 16.68 -11.73
N TYR A 184 -0.96 17.96 -11.80
CA TYR A 184 -1.53 18.54 -13.01
C TYR A 184 -0.54 18.58 -14.19
N GLU A 185 0.75 18.68 -13.91
CA GLU A 185 1.81 18.70 -14.92
C GLU A 185 2.24 17.32 -15.41
N LEU A 186 1.69 16.24 -14.83
CA LEU A 186 2.03 14.86 -15.20
C LEU A 186 0.97 14.23 -16.13
N ASP A 187 1.44 13.50 -17.11
CA ASP A 187 0.60 12.71 -18.03
C ASP A 187 0.31 11.28 -17.51
N VAL A 188 0.78 10.94 -16.30
CA VAL A 188 0.60 9.63 -15.68
C VAL A 188 -0.25 9.74 -14.41
N PRO A 189 -1.10 8.74 -14.10
CA PRO A 189 -1.88 8.74 -12.86
C PRO A 189 -0.97 8.70 -11.65
N VAL A 190 -1.34 9.49 -10.62
CA VAL A 190 -0.59 9.59 -9.36
C VAL A 190 -1.42 9.03 -8.22
N ILE A 191 -0.84 8.07 -7.48
CA ILE A 191 -1.38 7.54 -6.23
C ILE A 191 -0.66 8.25 -5.08
N VAL A 192 -1.40 8.77 -4.10
CA VAL A 192 -0.84 9.57 -3.02
C VAL A 192 -1.28 9.06 -1.66
N GLY A 193 -0.38 9.02 -0.68
CA GLY A 193 -0.72 8.71 0.73
C GLY A 193 0.50 8.42 1.60
N GLY A 194 0.34 8.22 2.93
CA GLY A 194 -0.87 7.87 3.71
C GLY A 194 -1.77 9.02 4.14
N CYS A 195 -3.01 8.71 4.16
CA CYS A 195 -4.04 9.48 4.83
C CYS A 195 -4.96 8.53 5.62
N ALA A 196 -5.77 9.04 6.54
CA ALA A 196 -6.69 8.17 7.28
C ALA A 196 -7.95 8.89 7.78
N THR A 197 -8.20 10.10 7.31
CA THR A 197 -9.39 10.90 7.64
C THR A 197 -10.07 11.38 6.37
N ALA A 198 -11.39 11.58 6.42
CA ALA A 198 -12.14 12.13 5.31
C ALA A 198 -11.57 13.46 4.83
N GLN A 199 -11.20 14.37 5.75
CA GLN A 199 -10.64 15.67 5.42
C GLN A 199 -9.28 15.55 4.70
N GLY A 200 -8.35 14.75 5.24
CA GLY A 200 -7.04 14.54 4.63
C GLY A 200 -7.15 13.91 3.24
N ALA A 201 -8.01 12.89 3.08
CA ALA A 201 -8.26 12.25 1.80
C ALA A 201 -8.88 13.22 0.78
N LEU A 202 -9.88 14.01 1.17
CA LEU A 202 -10.52 14.99 0.29
C LEU A 202 -9.53 16.02 -0.24
N HIS A 203 -8.59 16.51 0.59
CA HIS A 203 -7.52 17.39 0.13
C HIS A 203 -6.62 16.73 -0.92
N LEU A 204 -6.25 15.46 -0.74
CA LEU A 204 -5.46 14.71 -1.73
C LEU A 204 -6.24 14.49 -3.03
N MET A 205 -7.53 14.15 -2.95
CA MET A 205 -8.42 14.01 -4.10
C MET A 205 -8.52 15.31 -4.91
N ARG A 206 -8.70 16.45 -4.23
CA ARG A 206 -8.73 17.80 -4.83
C ARG A 206 -7.39 18.22 -5.44
N SER A 207 -6.28 17.61 -5.01
CA SER A 207 -4.97 17.81 -5.63
C SER A 207 -4.83 17.08 -6.96
N GLY A 208 -5.79 16.22 -7.34
CA GLY A 208 -5.78 15.54 -8.61
C GLY A 208 -5.32 14.08 -8.56
N ALA A 209 -5.14 13.51 -7.37
CA ALA A 209 -4.76 12.11 -7.23
C ALA A 209 -5.74 11.17 -7.96
N ALA A 210 -5.23 10.14 -8.62
CA ALA A 210 -6.02 9.05 -9.19
C ALA A 210 -6.40 8.00 -8.14
N GLY A 211 -5.59 7.88 -7.09
CA GLY A 211 -5.85 7.02 -5.94
C GLY A 211 -5.24 7.59 -4.66
N VAL A 212 -5.83 7.24 -3.52
CA VAL A 212 -5.32 7.60 -2.20
C VAL A 212 -5.01 6.34 -1.38
N LEU A 213 -3.82 6.32 -0.75
CA LEU A 213 -3.41 5.28 0.19
C LEU A 213 -3.96 5.59 1.57
N VAL A 214 -4.77 4.69 2.11
CA VAL A 214 -5.45 4.86 3.39
C VAL A 214 -4.76 4.04 4.46
N GLY A 215 -4.19 4.71 5.44
CA GLY A 215 -3.47 4.12 6.56
C GLY A 215 -2.18 4.85 6.88
N PHE A 216 -1.65 4.61 8.07
CA PHE A 216 -0.38 5.16 8.56
C PHE A 216 0.63 4.04 8.87
N GLY A 217 0.60 2.95 8.10
CA GLY A 217 1.44 1.80 8.33
C GLY A 217 0.93 0.92 9.47
N GLY A 218 0.13 -0.07 9.14
CA GLY A 218 -0.43 -1.06 10.08
C GLY A 218 0.20 -2.45 9.97
N GLY A 219 1.22 -2.61 9.11
CA GLY A 219 1.89 -3.89 8.90
C GLY A 219 2.92 -4.22 10.00
N SER A 220 3.39 -5.47 10.03
CA SER A 220 4.30 -5.99 11.07
C SER A 220 5.65 -5.27 11.18
N ALA A 221 6.12 -4.64 10.08
CA ALA A 221 7.38 -3.89 10.06
C ALA A 221 7.23 -2.40 10.39
N HIS A 222 6.01 -1.92 10.63
CA HIS A 222 5.75 -0.52 10.92
C HIS A 222 5.73 -0.24 12.43
N THR A 223 6.35 0.88 12.80
CA THR A 223 6.48 1.32 14.19
C THR A 223 5.78 2.64 14.47
N THR A 224 5.04 3.19 13.50
CA THR A 224 4.39 4.51 13.59
C THR A 224 3.47 4.61 14.81
N LYS A 225 2.64 3.59 15.06
CA LYS A 225 1.76 3.53 16.23
C LYS A 225 2.55 3.53 17.55
N THR A 226 3.57 2.70 17.64
CA THR A 226 4.34 2.49 18.88
C THR A 226 5.29 3.65 19.16
N VAL A 227 5.96 4.17 18.12
CA VAL A 227 7.00 5.21 18.29
C VAL A 227 6.42 6.62 18.27
N LEU A 228 5.42 6.88 17.41
CA LEU A 228 4.84 8.22 17.25
C LEU A 228 3.46 8.39 17.89
N GLY A 229 2.81 7.29 18.32
CA GLY A 229 1.43 7.34 18.81
C GLY A 229 0.39 7.64 17.74
N ILE A 230 0.77 7.58 16.45
CA ILE A 230 -0.10 7.91 15.31
C ILE A 230 -0.65 6.62 14.71
N SER A 231 -1.96 6.47 14.75
CA SER A 231 -2.67 5.33 14.14
C SER A 231 -4.15 5.67 14.01
N VAL A 232 -4.81 5.09 13.01
CA VAL A 232 -6.27 5.05 12.91
C VAL A 232 -6.69 3.61 12.61
N PRO A 233 -7.67 3.04 13.34
CA PRO A 233 -8.21 1.72 13.07
C PRO A 233 -8.77 1.64 11.64
N MET A 234 -8.37 0.60 10.90
CA MET A 234 -8.46 0.58 9.44
C MET A 234 -9.87 0.46 8.89
N ALA A 235 -10.79 -0.23 9.56
CA ALA A 235 -12.18 -0.31 9.11
C ALA A 235 -12.82 1.10 9.07
N SER A 236 -12.63 1.87 10.15
CA SER A 236 -13.10 3.26 10.22
C SER A 236 -12.38 4.16 9.22
N ALA A 237 -11.06 4.05 9.09
CA ALA A 237 -10.29 4.88 8.16
C ALA A 237 -10.74 4.67 6.71
N VAL A 238 -10.89 3.42 6.26
CA VAL A 238 -11.33 3.10 4.90
C VAL A 238 -12.76 3.58 4.66
N ALA A 239 -13.69 3.35 5.60
CA ALA A 239 -15.08 3.78 5.48
C ALA A 239 -15.22 5.32 5.39
N GLU A 240 -14.44 6.06 6.19
CA GLU A 240 -14.42 7.53 6.14
C GLU A 240 -13.88 8.07 4.81
N VAL A 241 -12.77 7.50 4.33
CA VAL A 241 -12.18 7.92 3.05
C VAL A 241 -13.07 7.53 1.87
N ALA A 242 -13.74 6.37 1.93
CA ALA A 242 -14.74 5.98 0.95
C ALA A 242 -15.97 6.93 0.94
N SER A 243 -16.32 7.49 2.11
CA SER A 243 -17.33 8.56 2.16
C SER A 243 -16.83 9.85 1.50
N ALA A 244 -15.62 10.28 1.83
CA ALA A 244 -14.99 11.46 1.21
C ALA A 244 -14.89 11.32 -0.33
N ARG A 245 -14.63 10.10 -0.83
CA ARG A 245 -14.65 9.82 -2.27
C ARG A 245 -16.02 10.07 -2.89
N ARG A 246 -17.12 9.70 -2.22
CA ARG A 246 -18.49 9.99 -2.71
C ARG A 246 -18.74 11.48 -2.78
N ASP A 247 -18.39 12.20 -1.72
CA ASP A 247 -18.52 13.67 -1.68
C ASP A 247 -17.71 14.34 -2.80
N TYR A 248 -16.48 13.85 -3.04
CA TYR A 248 -15.63 14.36 -4.12
C TYR A 248 -16.13 14.00 -5.52
N LEU A 249 -16.72 12.83 -5.69
CA LEU A 249 -17.34 12.43 -6.96
C LEU A 249 -18.45 13.40 -7.36
N ASP A 250 -19.28 13.78 -6.39
CA ASP A 250 -20.36 14.77 -6.60
C ASP A 250 -19.78 16.17 -6.83
N GLU A 251 -18.83 16.61 -6.01
CA GLU A 251 -18.16 17.90 -6.13
C GLU A 251 -17.45 18.10 -7.48
N SER A 252 -16.79 17.05 -7.98
CA SER A 252 -15.96 17.11 -9.18
C SER A 252 -16.71 16.85 -10.49
N GLY A 253 -18.00 16.55 -10.42
CA GLY A 253 -18.80 16.21 -11.59
C GLY A 253 -18.49 14.83 -12.16
N GLY A 254 -18.10 13.87 -11.32
CA GLY A 254 -17.95 12.46 -11.70
C GLY A 254 -16.53 11.92 -11.70
N ARG A 255 -15.53 12.65 -11.20
CA ARG A 255 -14.15 12.14 -11.11
C ARG A 255 -14.03 11.10 -10.00
N TYR A 256 -13.77 9.86 -10.38
CA TYR A 256 -13.55 8.77 -9.44
C TYR A 256 -12.11 8.73 -8.96
N VAL A 257 -11.90 8.68 -7.64
CA VAL A 257 -10.60 8.48 -7.01
C VAL A 257 -10.58 7.14 -6.27
N HIS A 258 -9.58 6.32 -6.52
CA HIS A 258 -9.49 4.98 -5.93
C HIS A 258 -9.08 5.05 -4.47
N VAL A 259 -9.75 4.27 -3.62
CA VAL A 259 -9.42 4.09 -2.20
C VAL A 259 -8.62 2.80 -2.07
N ILE A 260 -7.37 2.90 -1.63
CA ILE A 260 -6.45 1.78 -1.51
C ILE A 260 -6.09 1.62 -0.04
N ALA A 261 -6.50 0.52 0.58
CA ALA A 261 -6.19 0.26 1.99
C ALA A 261 -4.71 -0.12 2.17
N ASP A 262 -3.94 0.71 2.88
CA ASP A 262 -2.50 0.51 3.12
C ASP A 262 -2.23 0.13 4.57
N GLY A 263 -2.06 -1.15 4.82
CA GLY A 263 -1.78 -1.76 6.11
C GLY A 263 -2.95 -2.51 6.74
N SER A 264 -2.65 -3.37 7.70
CA SER A 264 -3.61 -4.27 8.37
C SER A 264 -4.39 -5.16 7.38
N VAL A 265 -3.73 -5.61 6.31
CA VAL A 265 -4.28 -6.51 5.29
C VAL A 265 -3.38 -7.75 5.17
N GLY A 266 -3.10 -8.37 6.31
CA GLY A 266 -2.21 -9.54 6.43
C GLY A 266 -2.87 -10.87 6.10
N SER A 267 -4.20 -10.92 6.05
CA SER A 267 -5.01 -12.11 5.78
C SER A 267 -6.09 -11.83 4.74
N SER A 268 -6.60 -12.89 4.13
CA SER A 268 -7.71 -12.82 3.16
C SER A 268 -8.99 -12.22 3.76
N GLY A 269 -9.27 -12.52 5.04
CA GLY A 269 -10.40 -11.95 5.76
C GLY A 269 -10.30 -10.43 5.92
N GLU A 270 -9.11 -9.93 6.24
CA GLU A 270 -8.87 -8.47 6.33
C GLU A 270 -9.00 -7.79 4.96
N ILE A 271 -8.53 -8.43 3.87
CA ILE A 271 -8.72 -7.92 2.51
C ILE A 271 -10.22 -7.84 2.16
N ALA A 272 -10.99 -8.87 2.46
CA ALA A 272 -12.44 -8.86 2.24
C ALA A 272 -13.13 -7.73 3.04
N LYS A 273 -12.76 -7.53 4.30
CA LYS A 273 -13.26 -6.46 5.16
C LYS A 273 -12.84 -5.07 4.67
N ALA A 274 -11.63 -4.92 4.13
CA ALA A 274 -11.19 -3.66 3.52
C ALA A 274 -12.07 -3.29 2.31
N VAL A 275 -12.37 -4.24 1.42
CA VAL A 275 -13.29 -4.02 0.30
C VAL A 275 -14.70 -3.73 0.80
N ALA A 276 -15.21 -4.49 1.78
CA ALA A 276 -16.53 -4.26 2.39
C ALA A 276 -16.66 -2.84 2.98
N CYS A 277 -15.57 -2.28 3.53
CA CYS A 277 -15.52 -0.90 4.03
C CYS A 277 -15.39 0.15 2.92
N GLY A 278 -15.21 -0.24 1.66
CA GLY A 278 -15.19 0.67 0.51
C GLY A 278 -13.85 0.82 -0.20
N ALA A 279 -12.83 0.00 0.11
CA ALA A 279 -11.58 -0.03 -0.65
C ALA A 279 -11.80 -0.63 -2.06
N ASP A 280 -11.09 -0.09 -3.04
CA ASP A 280 -11.04 -0.61 -4.41
C ASP A 280 -9.93 -1.62 -4.60
N ALA A 281 -8.85 -1.46 -3.83
CA ALA A 281 -7.69 -2.33 -3.80
C ALA A 281 -7.00 -2.24 -2.44
N VAL A 282 -6.01 -3.09 -2.23
CA VAL A 282 -5.17 -3.10 -1.02
C VAL A 282 -3.69 -2.93 -1.36
N MET A 283 -2.92 -2.25 -0.50
CA MET A 283 -1.47 -2.24 -0.58
C MET A 283 -0.91 -3.28 0.39
N MET A 284 -0.14 -4.23 -0.13
CA MET A 284 0.38 -5.35 0.64
C MET A 284 1.90 -5.30 0.80
N GLY A 285 2.36 -5.38 2.04
CA GLY A 285 3.78 -5.54 2.40
C GLY A 285 4.06 -6.91 3.00
N SER A 286 3.64 -7.13 4.25
CA SER A 286 3.93 -8.35 5.00
C SER A 286 3.49 -9.65 4.33
N PRO A 287 2.31 -9.75 3.67
CA PRO A 287 1.94 -10.97 2.95
C PRO A 287 2.91 -11.30 1.82
N LEU A 288 3.31 -10.30 1.03
CA LEU A 288 4.25 -10.49 -0.07
C LEU A 288 5.68 -10.75 0.41
N ALA A 289 6.08 -10.20 1.57
CA ALA A 289 7.38 -10.47 2.19
C ALA A 289 7.55 -11.95 2.59
N LYS A 290 6.44 -12.68 2.77
CA LYS A 290 6.41 -14.12 3.08
C LYS A 290 6.51 -15.01 1.84
N ALA A 291 6.48 -14.45 0.63
CA ALA A 291 6.69 -15.22 -0.59
C ALA A 291 8.17 -15.60 -0.75
N SER A 292 8.44 -16.78 -1.31
CA SER A 292 9.82 -17.27 -1.56
C SER A 292 10.60 -16.41 -2.54
N GLU A 293 9.91 -15.69 -3.42
CA GLU A 293 10.47 -14.75 -4.40
C GLU A 293 10.84 -13.40 -3.77
N ALA A 294 10.29 -13.06 -2.59
CA ALA A 294 10.56 -11.78 -1.94
C ALA A 294 12.06 -11.56 -1.69
N PRO A 295 12.61 -10.37 -2.01
CA PRO A 295 14.05 -10.11 -1.88
C PRO A 295 14.54 -10.22 -0.44
N GLY A 296 13.70 -9.97 0.55
CA GLY A 296 14.03 -10.03 1.98
C GLY A 296 14.23 -11.44 2.53
N LYS A 297 13.88 -12.48 1.76
CA LYS A 297 14.07 -13.90 2.13
C LYS A 297 13.61 -14.23 3.56
N GLY A 298 12.36 -13.86 3.87
CA GLY A 298 11.74 -14.07 5.18
C GLY A 298 12.01 -12.96 6.21
N TRP A 299 12.80 -11.94 5.84
CA TRP A 299 12.95 -10.71 6.61
C TRP A 299 12.14 -9.58 6.01
N HIS A 300 11.61 -8.71 6.86
CA HIS A 300 10.77 -7.60 6.43
C HIS A 300 11.10 -6.34 7.22
N TRP A 301 11.15 -5.19 6.53
CA TRP A 301 11.38 -3.87 7.14
C TRP A 301 10.68 -2.76 6.36
N GLY A 302 10.31 -1.71 7.08
CA GLY A 302 9.62 -0.55 6.54
C GLY A 302 10.57 0.50 5.97
N LEU A 303 10.01 1.49 5.30
CA LEU A 303 10.73 2.63 4.73
C LEU A 303 11.46 3.46 5.80
N GLU A 304 10.95 3.48 7.03
CA GLU A 304 11.53 4.24 8.14
C GLU A 304 12.56 3.46 8.96
N ALA A 305 12.87 2.21 8.59
CA ALA A 305 13.79 1.38 9.35
C ALA A 305 15.22 1.95 9.42
N HIS A 306 15.58 2.80 8.48
CA HIS A 306 16.89 3.46 8.39
C HIS A 306 16.90 4.91 8.91
N HIS A 307 15.87 5.37 9.59
CA HIS A 307 15.82 6.76 10.07
C HIS A 307 16.96 7.06 11.06
N GLY A 308 17.75 8.12 10.77
CA GLY A 308 18.99 8.40 11.49
C GLY A 308 18.83 8.90 12.92
N GLN A 309 17.67 9.47 13.27
CA GLN A 309 17.45 10.11 14.58
C GLN A 309 16.41 9.41 15.45
N LEU A 310 15.49 8.67 14.82
CA LEU A 310 14.45 7.94 15.53
C LEU A 310 14.63 6.46 15.28
N PRO A 311 14.60 5.60 16.30
CA PRO A 311 14.61 4.15 16.13
C PRO A 311 13.23 3.71 15.60
N ARG A 312 12.94 4.08 14.36
CA ARG A 312 11.67 3.85 13.69
C ARG A 312 11.75 2.65 12.76
N GLY A 313 11.39 1.56 13.28
CA GLY A 313 11.38 0.35 12.51
C GLY A 313 12.58 -0.52 12.83
N ASN A 314 12.36 -1.76 12.64
CA ASN A 314 13.33 -2.81 12.79
C ASN A 314 13.12 -3.81 11.65
N ARG A 315 14.11 -4.61 11.40
CA ARG A 315 13.99 -5.79 10.57
C ARG A 315 13.27 -6.86 11.39
N VAL A 316 12.09 -7.30 10.92
CA VAL A 316 11.31 -8.36 11.58
C VAL A 316 11.35 -9.64 10.76
N GLN A 317 11.44 -10.77 11.43
CA GLN A 317 11.36 -12.07 10.78
C GLN A 317 9.90 -12.45 10.57
N VAL A 318 9.48 -12.56 9.32
CA VAL A 318 8.12 -12.96 8.95
C VAL A 318 8.05 -14.40 8.42
N GLY A 319 9.22 -14.99 8.13
CA GLY A 319 9.33 -16.32 7.54
C GLY A 319 8.90 -16.38 6.06
N THR A 320 8.88 -17.58 5.51
CA THR A 320 8.40 -17.87 4.16
C THR A 320 7.28 -18.90 4.27
N VAL A 321 6.14 -18.65 3.60
CA VAL A 321 4.96 -19.53 3.64
C VAL A 321 4.72 -20.29 2.35
N GLY A 322 5.23 -19.78 1.21
CA GLY A 322 5.05 -20.39 -0.10
C GLY A 322 5.57 -19.52 -1.22
N THR A 323 5.25 -19.87 -2.46
CA THR A 323 5.51 -19.05 -3.65
C THR A 323 4.57 -17.86 -3.71
N LEU A 324 4.91 -16.84 -4.49
CA LEU A 324 4.04 -15.68 -4.72
C LEU A 324 2.65 -16.12 -5.23
N ASN A 325 2.60 -17.09 -6.13
CA ASN A 325 1.34 -17.61 -6.65
C ASN A 325 0.49 -18.28 -5.55
N GLU A 326 1.09 -19.09 -4.69
CA GLU A 326 0.39 -19.74 -3.57
C GLU A 326 -0.14 -18.70 -2.58
N VAL A 327 0.63 -17.65 -2.30
CA VAL A 327 0.18 -16.53 -1.45
C VAL A 327 -1.01 -15.81 -2.10
N LEU A 328 -0.97 -15.51 -3.39
CA LEU A 328 -2.00 -14.72 -4.07
C LEU A 328 -3.24 -15.54 -4.42
N THR A 329 -3.09 -16.69 -5.06
CA THR A 329 -4.20 -17.43 -5.69
C THR A 329 -4.26 -18.91 -5.29
N GLY A 330 -3.34 -19.38 -4.46
CA GLY A 330 -3.34 -20.73 -3.90
C GLY A 330 -2.60 -21.77 -4.74
N PRO A 331 -2.63 -23.03 -4.30
CA PRO A 331 -3.40 -23.55 -3.16
C PRO A 331 -2.88 -23.09 -1.79
N SER A 332 -3.76 -23.06 -0.78
CA SER A 332 -3.37 -22.76 0.61
C SER A 332 -2.93 -24.01 1.35
N HIS A 333 -1.84 -23.89 2.09
CA HIS A 333 -1.32 -24.93 3.00
C HIS A 333 -1.53 -24.56 4.48
N THR A 334 -2.12 -23.37 4.74
CA THR A 334 -2.39 -22.85 6.08
C THR A 334 -3.88 -22.55 6.24
N SER A 335 -4.33 -22.49 7.48
CA SER A 335 -5.73 -22.17 7.83
C SER A 335 -5.90 -20.78 8.43
N ASP A 336 -4.84 -19.95 8.44
CA ASP A 336 -4.80 -18.63 9.06
C ASP A 336 -5.16 -17.48 8.10
N GLY A 337 -5.50 -17.80 6.85
CA GLY A 337 -5.83 -16.79 5.82
C GLY A 337 -4.62 -16.09 5.22
N SER A 338 -3.39 -16.52 5.49
CA SER A 338 -2.16 -15.91 4.96
C SER A 338 -1.82 -16.32 3.52
N MET A 339 -2.52 -17.29 2.96
CA MET A 339 -2.35 -17.82 1.61
C MET A 339 -3.67 -17.82 0.85
N ASN A 340 -3.58 -17.93 -0.50
CA ASN A 340 -4.74 -17.88 -1.40
C ASN A 340 -5.63 -16.64 -1.14
N LEU A 341 -4.98 -15.49 -0.98
CA LEU A 341 -5.61 -14.25 -0.52
C LEU A 341 -6.79 -13.83 -1.41
N PHE A 342 -6.60 -13.87 -2.71
CA PHE A 342 -7.61 -13.41 -3.68
C PHE A 342 -8.59 -14.50 -4.10
N GLY A 343 -8.24 -15.78 -4.03
CA GLY A 343 -9.20 -16.86 -4.13
C GLY A 343 -10.18 -16.84 -2.95
N ALA A 344 -9.71 -16.55 -1.75
CA ALA A 344 -10.55 -16.41 -0.57
C ALA A 344 -11.43 -15.13 -0.64
N LEU A 345 -10.91 -13.98 -1.14
CA LEU A 345 -11.72 -12.79 -1.40
C LEU A 345 -12.88 -13.12 -2.35
N ARG A 346 -12.58 -13.79 -3.47
CA ARG A 346 -13.60 -14.22 -4.44
C ARG A 346 -14.65 -15.12 -3.77
N LYS A 347 -14.21 -16.06 -2.92
CA LYS A 347 -15.13 -16.92 -2.15
C LYS A 347 -15.99 -16.13 -1.17
N SER A 348 -15.43 -15.15 -0.49
CA SER A 348 -16.17 -14.25 0.41
C SER A 348 -17.31 -13.52 -0.34
N MET A 349 -16.99 -12.94 -1.50
CA MET A 349 -17.95 -12.25 -2.36
C MET A 349 -19.04 -13.21 -2.87
N ALA A 350 -18.66 -14.40 -3.33
CA ALA A 350 -19.59 -15.44 -3.78
C ALA A 350 -20.53 -15.87 -2.66
N THR A 351 -20.02 -16.08 -1.45
CA THR A 351 -20.80 -16.44 -0.26
C THR A 351 -21.81 -15.38 0.11
N CYS A 352 -21.50 -14.10 -0.15
CA CYS A 352 -22.40 -12.97 0.08
C CYS A 352 -23.27 -12.61 -1.15
N GLY A 353 -23.10 -13.31 -2.29
CA GLY A 353 -23.92 -13.17 -3.49
C GLY A 353 -23.58 -12.00 -4.41
N TYR A 354 -22.39 -11.42 -4.28
CA TYR A 354 -21.92 -10.27 -5.06
C TYR A 354 -21.08 -10.71 -6.26
N SER A 355 -21.20 -9.99 -7.39
CA SER A 355 -20.53 -10.30 -8.65
C SER A 355 -19.21 -9.56 -8.86
N ASP A 356 -19.04 -8.41 -8.25
CA ASP A 356 -17.87 -7.55 -8.40
C ASP A 356 -17.55 -6.75 -7.14
N LEU A 357 -16.37 -6.10 -7.11
CA LEU A 357 -15.89 -5.34 -5.97
C LEU A 357 -16.80 -4.15 -5.61
N LYS A 358 -17.38 -3.47 -6.61
CA LYS A 358 -18.23 -2.30 -6.38
C LYS A 358 -19.56 -2.68 -5.71
N GLU A 359 -20.12 -3.81 -6.13
CA GLU A 359 -21.29 -4.35 -5.46
C GLU A 359 -20.95 -4.81 -4.04
N PHE A 360 -19.79 -5.49 -3.85
CA PHE A 360 -19.37 -5.98 -2.54
C PHE A 360 -19.07 -4.87 -1.54
N GLN A 361 -18.70 -3.66 -1.96
CA GLN A 361 -18.61 -2.48 -1.10
C GLN A 361 -19.93 -2.09 -0.42
N ARG A 362 -21.04 -2.71 -0.79
CA ARG A 362 -22.39 -2.48 -0.19
C ARG A 362 -22.79 -3.60 0.77
N VAL A 363 -21.92 -4.59 0.99
CA VAL A 363 -22.23 -5.70 1.90
C VAL A 363 -22.45 -5.17 3.32
N GLU A 364 -23.34 -5.80 4.04
CA GLU A 364 -23.58 -5.49 5.44
C GLU A 364 -22.40 -5.90 6.30
N VAL A 365 -22.00 -5.03 7.21
CA VAL A 365 -20.98 -5.31 8.23
C VAL A 365 -21.56 -5.05 9.61
N VAL A 366 -21.14 -5.84 10.59
CA VAL A 366 -21.51 -5.68 12.01
C VAL A 366 -20.25 -5.42 12.83
N ILE A 367 -20.44 -4.70 13.93
CA ILE A 367 -19.40 -4.55 14.95
C ILE A 367 -19.43 -5.80 15.81
N GLN A 368 -18.28 -6.42 15.99
CA GLN A 368 -18.06 -7.60 16.81
C GLN A 368 -17.03 -7.24 17.87
N PRO A 369 -17.47 -6.86 19.08
CA PRO A 369 -16.59 -6.40 20.16
C PRO A 369 -15.73 -7.50 20.74
#